data_26c46fb6e55bd2936118380933fd95f8
#
_entry.id   26c46fb6e55bd2936118380933fd95f8
#
_cell.length_a   1.000
_cell.length_b   1.000
_cell.length_c   1.000
_cell.angle_alpha   90.00
_cell.angle_beta   90.00
_cell.angle_gamma   90.00
#
_symmetry.space_group_name_H-M   'P 1'
#
loop_
_entity.id
_entity.type
_entity.pdbx_description
1 polymer ?
#
loop_
_entity_poly.entity_id
_entity_poly.type
_entity_poly.pdbx_seq_one_letter_code
_entity_poly.pdbx_strand_id
1 'polypeptide(L)'
;MDITKKEKALLRQLVREAWETELGVELEKLFEDFGRWADHGMSAFDLSDKIHAFHNGVSRELYGYYVNSNLATAVSRAIAIGVLSEDALEETLLEKLAPLIEVFKNFESE
;
A
#
# COMPACT_ATOMS: atom_id res chain seq x y z
N MET A 1 9.53 -10.84 18.22
CA MET A 1 8.05 -10.86 18.08
C MET A 1 7.62 -12.25 17.65
N ASP A 2 6.78 -12.89 18.45
CA ASP A 2 6.29 -14.24 18.17
C ASP A 2 4.95 -14.17 17.43
N ILE A 3 5.01 -14.44 16.13
CA ILE A 3 3.83 -14.45 15.27
C ILE A 3 3.43 -15.90 15.01
N THR A 4 2.23 -16.29 15.38
CA THR A 4 1.72 -17.65 15.17
C THR A 4 1.41 -17.90 13.71
N LYS A 5 1.24 -19.18 13.34
CA LYS A 5 0.85 -19.55 11.96
C LYS A 5 -0.48 -18.92 11.55
N LYS A 6 -1.44 -18.92 12.48
CA LYS A 6 -2.75 -18.33 12.24
C LYS A 6 -2.65 -16.82 12.02
N GLU A 7 -1.82 -16.16 12.83
CA GLU A 7 -1.57 -14.73 12.69
C GLU A 7 -0.87 -14.42 11.35
N LYS A 8 0.10 -15.23 10.94
CA LYS A 8 0.77 -15.07 9.64
C LYS A 8 -0.21 -15.19 8.48
N ALA A 9 -1.15 -16.14 8.56
CA ALA A 9 -2.17 -16.30 7.52
C ALA A 9 -3.03 -15.05 7.40
N LEU A 10 -3.45 -14.48 8.51
CA LEU A 10 -4.21 -13.23 8.53
C LEU A 10 -3.37 -12.08 7.95
N LEU A 11 -2.10 -11.96 8.38
CA LEU A 11 -1.24 -10.90 7.87
C LEU A 11 -1.04 -10.97 6.36
N ARG A 12 -0.89 -12.18 5.79
CA ARG A 12 -0.79 -12.36 4.33
C ARG A 12 -2.04 -11.86 3.61
N GLN A 13 -3.20 -12.16 4.16
CA GLN A 13 -4.47 -11.69 3.59
C GLN A 13 -4.55 -10.16 3.65
N LEU A 14 -4.17 -9.57 4.78
CA LEU A 14 -4.20 -8.12 4.95
C LEU A 14 -3.19 -7.39 4.06
N VAL A 15 -2.02 -7.98 3.83
CA VAL A 15 -1.05 -7.45 2.88
C VAL A 15 -1.67 -7.35 1.48
N ARG A 16 -2.35 -8.40 1.03
CA ARG A 16 -3.00 -8.40 -0.28
C ARG A 16 -4.09 -7.33 -0.38
N GLU A 17 -4.91 -7.23 0.66
CA GLU A 17 -5.98 -6.23 0.69
C GLU A 17 -5.43 -4.81 0.66
N ALA A 18 -4.42 -4.52 1.47
CA ALA A 18 -3.81 -3.20 1.54
C ALA A 18 -3.10 -2.83 0.23
N TRP A 19 -2.37 -3.77 -0.34
CA TRP A 19 -1.68 -3.56 -1.61
C TRP A 19 -2.67 -3.27 -2.73
N GLU A 20 -3.72 -4.08 -2.83
CA GLU A 20 -4.76 -3.87 -3.83
C GLU A 20 -5.42 -2.49 -3.68
N THR A 21 -5.70 -2.07 -2.44
CA THR A 21 -6.30 -0.77 -2.17
C THR A 21 -5.40 0.38 -2.62
N GLU A 22 -4.13 0.37 -2.21
CA GLU A 22 -3.20 1.43 -2.60
C GLU A 22 -2.92 1.45 -4.09
N LEU A 23 -2.72 0.27 -4.68
CA LEU A 23 -2.46 0.17 -6.12
C LEU A 23 -3.69 0.64 -6.91
N GLY A 24 -4.88 0.29 -6.45
CA GLY A 24 -6.14 0.71 -7.09
C GLY A 24 -6.28 2.23 -7.14
N VAL A 25 -5.95 2.92 -6.07
CA VAL A 25 -5.98 4.39 -6.03
C VAL A 25 -5.06 4.98 -7.10
N GLU A 26 -3.86 4.44 -7.23
CA GLU A 26 -2.90 4.93 -8.22
C GLU A 26 -3.30 4.59 -9.66
N LEU A 27 -3.93 3.42 -9.85
CA LEU A 27 -4.47 3.04 -11.16
C LEU A 27 -5.65 3.95 -11.57
N GLU A 28 -6.47 4.39 -10.62
CA GLU A 28 -7.55 5.33 -10.90
C GLU A 28 -6.99 6.67 -11.40
N LYS A 29 -5.89 7.15 -10.83
CA LYS A 29 -5.22 8.36 -11.29
C LYS A 29 -4.73 8.20 -12.73
N LEU A 30 -4.14 7.05 -13.04
CA LEU A 30 -3.68 6.73 -14.40
C LEU A 30 -4.86 6.62 -15.36
N PHE A 31 -5.95 6.05 -14.92
CA PHE A 31 -7.18 5.95 -15.71
C PHE A 31 -7.70 7.35 -16.11
N GLU A 32 -7.64 8.31 -15.19
CA GLU A 32 -7.99 9.71 -15.50
C GLU A 32 -7.07 10.29 -16.58
N ASP A 33 -5.79 9.96 -16.55
CA ASP A 33 -4.84 10.39 -17.59
C ASP A 33 -5.21 9.80 -18.95
N PHE A 34 -5.62 8.54 -19.00
CA PHE A 34 -6.13 7.91 -20.23
C PHE A 34 -7.36 8.65 -20.75
N GLY A 35 -8.25 9.07 -19.86
CA GLY A 35 -9.43 9.85 -20.23
C GLY A 35 -9.07 11.19 -20.85
N ARG A 36 -8.10 11.89 -20.27
CA ARG A 36 -7.62 13.17 -20.81
C ARG A 36 -7.01 13.00 -22.20
N TRP A 37 -6.23 11.94 -22.41
CA TRP A 37 -5.69 11.64 -23.74
C TRP A 37 -6.82 11.34 -24.73
N ALA A 38 -7.78 10.51 -24.34
CA ALA A 38 -8.92 10.14 -25.20
C ALA A 38 -9.73 11.37 -25.63
N ASP A 39 -9.82 12.39 -24.77
CA ASP A 39 -10.53 13.64 -25.02
C ASP A 39 -9.65 14.73 -25.67
N HIS A 40 -8.47 14.35 -26.14
CA HIS A 40 -7.50 15.26 -26.78
C HIS A 40 -6.94 16.35 -25.84
N GLY A 41 -7.06 16.17 -24.52
CA GLY A 41 -6.49 17.07 -23.54
C GLY A 41 -5.05 16.75 -23.14
N MET A 42 -4.51 15.65 -23.66
CA MET A 42 -3.14 15.19 -23.37
C MET A 42 -2.59 14.50 -24.60
N SER A 43 -1.30 14.72 -24.90
CA SER A 43 -0.66 14.04 -26.01
C SER A 43 -0.37 12.58 -25.69
N ALA A 44 -0.21 11.75 -26.73
CA ALA A 44 0.19 10.35 -26.54
C ALA A 44 1.58 10.25 -25.89
N PHE A 45 2.46 11.20 -26.17
CA PHE A 45 3.80 11.25 -25.57
C PHE A 45 3.69 11.49 -24.07
N ASP A 46 2.86 12.44 -23.64
CA ASP A 46 2.65 12.74 -22.22
C ASP A 46 2.01 11.55 -21.50
N LEU A 47 1.02 10.89 -22.12
CA LEU A 47 0.42 9.70 -21.52
C LEU A 47 1.44 8.58 -21.36
N SER A 48 2.26 8.36 -22.39
CA SER A 48 3.35 7.36 -22.32
C SER A 48 4.28 7.64 -21.15
N ASP A 49 4.65 8.91 -20.95
CA ASP A 49 5.48 9.32 -19.81
C ASP A 49 4.78 9.04 -18.47
N LYS A 50 3.48 9.25 -18.39
CA LYS A 50 2.69 8.93 -17.17
C LYS A 50 2.69 7.44 -16.87
N ILE A 51 2.56 6.61 -17.91
CA ILE A 51 2.60 5.15 -17.76
C ILE A 51 3.98 4.71 -17.24
N HIS A 52 5.07 5.25 -17.80
CA HIS A 52 6.43 4.96 -17.34
C HIS A 52 6.64 5.43 -15.90
N ALA A 53 6.17 6.62 -15.57
CA ALA A 53 6.28 7.16 -14.20
C ALA A 53 5.52 6.30 -13.20
N PHE A 54 4.33 5.81 -13.58
CA PHE A 54 3.56 4.88 -12.74
C PHE A 54 4.35 3.59 -12.50
N HIS A 55 4.83 2.95 -13.57
CA HIS A 55 5.52 1.67 -13.47
C HIS A 55 6.83 1.76 -12.68
N ASN A 56 7.65 2.76 -12.97
CA ASN A 56 8.97 2.92 -12.37
C ASN A 56 8.93 3.61 -11.00
N GLY A 57 7.85 4.30 -10.69
CA GLY A 57 7.67 5.03 -9.43
C GLY A 57 6.78 4.28 -8.46
N VAL A 58 5.51 4.70 -8.36
CA VAL A 58 4.60 4.25 -7.31
C VAL A 58 4.34 2.74 -7.34
N SER A 59 4.24 2.14 -8.54
CA SER A 59 4.02 0.69 -8.63
C SER A 59 5.18 -0.10 -8.02
N ARG A 60 6.42 0.29 -8.31
CA ARG A 60 7.61 -0.35 -7.74
C ARG A 60 7.75 -0.07 -6.24
N GLU A 61 7.40 1.14 -5.83
CA GLU A 61 7.45 1.52 -4.43
C GLU A 61 6.49 0.67 -3.60
N LEU A 62 5.25 0.49 -4.07
CA LEU A 62 4.27 -0.36 -3.39
C LEU A 62 4.71 -1.82 -3.36
N TYR A 63 5.29 -2.31 -4.44
CA TYR A 63 5.88 -3.66 -4.46
C TYR A 63 6.91 -3.81 -3.34
N GLY A 64 7.77 -2.81 -3.18
CA GLY A 64 8.77 -2.80 -2.10
C GLY A 64 8.14 -2.89 -0.72
N TYR A 65 7.10 -2.11 -0.47
CA TYR A 65 6.42 -2.10 0.83
C TYR A 65 5.73 -3.42 1.15
N TYR A 66 5.11 -4.06 0.16
CA TYR A 66 4.25 -5.23 0.40
C TYR A 66 4.90 -6.57 0.10
N VAL A 67 5.83 -6.63 -0.83
CA VAL A 67 6.47 -7.89 -1.24
C VAL A 67 7.87 -8.04 -0.65
N ASN A 68 8.65 -6.95 -0.63
CA ASN A 68 10.03 -6.98 -0.14
C ASN A 68 10.17 -6.67 1.35
N SER A 69 9.07 -6.52 2.06
CA SER A 69 9.01 -6.25 3.49
C SER A 69 8.45 -7.49 4.19
N ASN A 70 8.76 -7.68 5.49
CA ASN A 70 8.10 -8.76 6.21
C ASN A 70 6.62 -8.40 6.47
N LEU A 71 5.81 -9.42 6.74
CA LEU A 71 4.36 -9.27 6.88
C LEU A 71 3.97 -8.28 7.99
N ALA A 72 4.62 -8.39 9.14
CA ALA A 72 4.31 -7.51 10.27
C ALA A 72 4.60 -6.06 9.95
N THR A 73 5.72 -5.78 9.28
CA THR A 73 6.11 -4.43 8.89
C THR A 73 5.13 -3.86 7.86
N ALA A 74 4.79 -4.65 6.84
CA ALA A 74 3.87 -4.20 5.79
C ALA A 74 2.49 -3.86 6.35
N VAL A 75 1.93 -4.72 7.20
CA VAL A 75 0.62 -4.48 7.82
C VAL A 75 0.68 -3.29 8.78
N SER A 76 1.74 -3.17 9.57
CA SER A 76 1.90 -2.06 10.51
C SER A 76 1.92 -0.72 9.79
N ARG A 77 2.65 -0.62 8.68
CA ARG A 77 2.66 0.58 7.84
C ARG A 77 1.26 0.89 7.30
N ALA A 78 0.58 -0.12 6.76
CA ALA A 78 -0.76 0.06 6.17
C ALA A 78 -1.77 0.57 7.20
N ILE A 79 -1.68 0.09 8.44
CA ILE A 79 -2.52 0.58 9.53
C ILE A 79 -2.15 2.02 9.88
N ALA A 80 -0.85 2.31 9.98
CA ALA A 80 -0.38 3.65 10.35
C ALA A 80 -0.83 4.72 9.36
N ILE A 81 -0.87 4.40 8.07
CA ILE A 81 -1.29 5.35 7.03
C ILE A 81 -2.79 5.32 6.74
N GLY A 82 -3.55 4.48 7.45
CA GLY A 82 -5.01 4.45 7.35
C GLY A 82 -5.57 3.60 6.23
N VAL A 83 -4.75 2.82 5.53
CA VAL A 83 -5.21 1.90 4.47
C VAL A 83 -5.94 0.70 5.08
N LEU A 84 -5.47 0.23 6.23
CA LEU A 84 -6.13 -0.80 7.02
C LEU A 84 -6.56 -0.21 8.36
N SER A 85 -7.66 -0.75 8.90
CA SER A 85 -8.11 -0.40 10.24
C SER A 85 -7.43 -1.29 11.30
N GLU A 86 -7.21 -0.75 12.49
CA GLU A 86 -6.76 -1.54 13.65
C GLU A 86 -7.75 -2.66 13.96
N ASP A 87 -9.04 -2.47 13.64
CA ASP A 87 -10.09 -3.44 13.84
C ASP A 87 -9.90 -4.72 13.02
N ALA A 88 -9.05 -4.69 12.00
CA ALA A 88 -8.70 -5.87 11.21
C ALA A 88 -7.87 -6.89 12.01
N LEU A 89 -7.26 -6.46 13.13
CA LEU A 89 -6.40 -7.30 13.97
C LEU A 89 -7.12 -7.69 15.25
N GLU A 90 -6.92 -8.93 15.69
CA GLU A 90 -7.30 -9.34 17.02
C GLU A 90 -6.44 -8.59 18.04
N GLU A 91 -6.97 -8.37 19.23
CA GLU A 91 -6.31 -7.60 20.28
C GLU A 91 -4.87 -8.04 20.55
N THR A 92 -4.65 -9.35 20.66
CA THR A 92 -3.32 -9.91 20.92
C THR A 92 -2.33 -9.55 19.81
N LEU A 93 -2.76 -9.67 18.55
CA LEU A 93 -1.90 -9.33 17.40
C LEU A 93 -1.68 -7.82 17.32
N LEU A 94 -2.71 -7.03 17.57
CA LEU A 94 -2.58 -5.58 17.60
C LEU A 94 -1.53 -5.14 18.63
N GLU A 95 -1.53 -5.74 19.83
CA GLU A 95 -0.51 -5.46 20.84
C GLU A 95 0.90 -5.77 20.34
N LYS A 96 1.06 -6.89 19.61
CA LYS A 96 2.35 -7.28 19.05
C LYS A 96 2.87 -6.28 18.02
N LEU A 97 1.97 -5.74 17.22
CA LEU A 97 2.34 -4.79 16.15
C LEU A 97 2.36 -3.33 16.61
N ALA A 98 1.81 -3.02 17.77
CA ALA A 98 1.68 -1.64 18.23
C ALA A 98 2.99 -0.84 18.18
N PRO A 99 4.16 -1.37 18.60
CA PRO A 99 5.41 -0.61 18.48
C PRO A 99 5.77 -0.24 17.05
N LEU A 100 5.57 -1.15 16.10
CA LEU A 100 5.84 -0.89 14.67
C LEU A 100 4.86 0.14 14.11
N ILE A 101 3.59 0.01 14.45
CA ILE A 101 2.57 0.95 14.00
C ILE A 101 2.92 2.36 14.47
N GLU A 102 3.34 2.49 15.72
CA GLU A 102 3.72 3.78 16.28
C GLU A 102 4.92 4.40 15.57
N VAL A 103 5.92 3.57 15.24
CA VAL A 103 7.09 4.03 14.47
C VAL A 103 6.65 4.62 13.14
N PHE A 104 5.77 3.93 12.40
CA PHE A 104 5.29 4.42 11.11
C PHE A 104 4.43 5.67 11.25
N LYS A 105 3.61 5.77 12.27
CA LYS A 105 2.81 6.98 12.55
C LYS A 105 3.72 8.19 12.77
N ASN A 106 4.81 8.02 13.48
CA ASN A 106 5.76 9.09 13.73
C ASN A 106 6.47 9.52 12.45
N PHE A 107 6.79 8.58 11.55
CA PHE A 107 7.37 8.90 10.25
C PHE A 107 6.41 9.72 9.39
N GLU A 108 5.15 9.32 9.35
CA GLU A 108 4.14 9.98 8.51
C GLU A 108 3.76 11.38 9.03
N SER A 109 3.99 11.65 10.32
CA SER A 109 3.68 12.97 10.90
C SER A 109 4.82 13.97 10.78
N GLU A 110 5.97 13.55 10.27
CA GLU A 110 7.10 14.44 9.95
C GLU A 110 6.94 14.98 8.51
#